data_300d71137e906876cfe1f4111dd736ec
#
_entry.id   300d71137e906876cfe1f4111dd736ec
#
_cell.length_a   1.000
_cell.length_b   1.000
_cell.length_c   1.000
_cell.angle_alpha   90.00
_cell.angle_beta   90.00
_cell.angle_gamma   90.00
#
_symmetry.space_group_name_H-M   'P 1'
#
loop_
_entity.id
_entity.type
_entity.pdbx_description
1 polymer ?
#
loop_
_entity_poly.entity_id
_entity_poly.type
_entity_poly.pdbx_seq_one_letter_code
_entity_poly.pdbx_strand_id
1 'polypeptide(L)'
;MKKGDKKQVQPKAIPSAPVKEKNSLPYILAICLFTALVFAGVLQLGWTNWDDDVYIFDNPLVKNPDLVKIFTQPSASTYNPLVILSWALEWKWAGMEPFLYHFDNLILHIACTLLVFFILRQSGLRLIWATLGALFFSLHPLKVESVAWVTERKDLLYAFFYLAAIWQYLIYLKNNKGLHLAFTFLLFILALLSKIQAVTLAPVLILLDWFHGRKMDRKAIIEKIPFFAGALIIGWMGVQFLKTGNVISLEGPEHTLFERAIFGLYAYSQYLIKFLIPYITCTYYPKPQDPGAIHYLFAIGSLILMLIVALRYRKTGLFSFAIAFFTANVILLLQIVEAGSAFMADRFTYVAYVGPVLLVFLGLQKLTDNKPSVKWPAIAVICTGLIVFSTLTFNYVKAWENSDTLWSDVIEKYPRKVIIAYVNRGHYLRRNGEKDRAFSDFNTAISLKPEYALSYLNRGNIYFDRNESAKAERDYLYFIELKKKNPDFEKHQLDTDMGDIYGNLGAIYAK
;
A
#
# COMPACT_ATOMS: atom_id res chain seq x y z
N MET A 1 35.03 -45.63 -15.13
CA MET A 1 34.19 -44.44 -15.38
C MET A 1 34.36 -43.48 -14.16
N LYS A 2 35.13 -42.40 -14.36
CA LYS A 2 35.34 -41.36 -13.30
C LYS A 2 34.11 -40.47 -13.22
N LYS A 3 33.43 -40.46 -12.05
CA LYS A 3 32.40 -39.48 -11.72
C LYS A 3 33.03 -38.07 -11.68
N GLY A 4 32.69 -37.26 -12.67
CA GLY A 4 33.13 -35.86 -12.68
C GLY A 4 32.44 -35.08 -11.58
N ASP A 5 33.25 -34.53 -10.68
CA ASP A 5 32.83 -33.57 -9.65
C ASP A 5 32.22 -32.32 -10.36
N LYS A 6 30.90 -32.21 -10.29
CA LYS A 6 30.21 -30.97 -10.65
C LYS A 6 30.58 -29.91 -9.61
N LYS A 7 31.59 -29.09 -9.91
CA LYS A 7 31.88 -27.87 -9.13
C LYS A 7 30.57 -27.06 -9.00
N GLN A 8 30.02 -27.01 -7.78
CA GLN A 8 28.96 -26.09 -7.43
C GLN A 8 29.48 -24.66 -7.66
N VAL A 9 28.97 -23.99 -8.66
CA VAL A 9 29.20 -22.57 -8.87
C VAL A 9 28.43 -21.83 -7.75
N GLN A 10 29.13 -21.53 -6.66
CA GLN A 10 28.58 -20.63 -5.63
C GLN A 10 28.40 -19.25 -6.28
N PRO A 11 27.28 -18.54 -6.01
CA PRO A 11 27.20 -17.12 -6.33
C PRO A 11 28.39 -16.43 -5.68
N LYS A 12 29.19 -15.71 -6.45
CA LYS A 12 30.29 -14.93 -5.88
C LYS A 12 29.71 -13.99 -4.84
N ALA A 13 30.09 -14.19 -3.58
CA ALA A 13 29.78 -13.24 -2.52
C ALA A 13 30.14 -11.83 -2.99
N ILE A 14 29.23 -10.88 -2.79
CA ILE A 14 29.50 -9.46 -3.07
C ILE A 14 30.74 -9.11 -2.22
N PRO A 15 31.84 -8.58 -2.81
CA PRO A 15 33.04 -8.30 -2.05
C PRO A 15 32.74 -7.26 -0.97
N SER A 16 32.73 -7.67 0.26
CA SER A 16 32.68 -6.77 1.43
C SER A 16 34.10 -6.23 1.69
N ALA A 17 34.66 -5.46 0.78
CA ALA A 17 35.81 -4.65 1.15
C ALA A 17 35.32 -3.53 2.08
N PRO A 18 35.92 -3.33 3.26
CA PRO A 18 35.61 -2.18 4.10
C PRO A 18 36.07 -0.92 3.37
N VAL A 19 35.13 -0.28 2.68
CA VAL A 19 35.35 1.09 2.18
C VAL A 19 35.52 1.94 3.43
N LYS A 20 36.68 2.61 3.61
CA LYS A 20 36.86 3.63 4.65
C LYS A 20 35.62 4.52 4.66
N GLU A 21 34.85 4.46 5.72
CA GLU A 21 33.56 5.15 5.80
C GLU A 21 33.84 6.65 5.75
N LYS A 22 33.50 7.27 4.63
CA LYS A 22 33.31 8.70 4.56
C LYS A 22 32.12 9.05 5.46
N ASN A 23 32.18 10.20 6.11
CA ASN A 23 31.07 10.68 6.92
C ASN A 23 29.74 10.58 6.13
N SER A 24 28.80 9.79 6.63
CA SER A 24 27.49 9.57 5.99
C SER A 24 26.48 10.66 6.34
N LEU A 25 26.76 11.50 7.34
CA LEU A 25 25.83 12.52 7.82
C LEU A 25 25.32 13.49 6.74
N PRO A 26 26.15 14.05 5.83
CA PRO A 26 25.63 14.93 4.78
C PRO A 26 24.63 14.24 3.85
N TYR A 27 24.83 12.95 3.57
CA TYR A 27 23.94 12.13 2.74
C TYR A 27 22.61 11.86 3.42
N ILE A 28 22.64 11.56 4.72
CA ILE A 28 21.43 11.37 5.56
C ILE A 28 20.63 12.67 5.59
N LEU A 29 21.29 13.81 5.88
CA LEU A 29 20.64 15.12 5.90
C LEU A 29 20.02 15.48 4.54
N ALA A 30 20.71 15.17 3.42
CA ALA A 30 20.19 15.38 2.07
C ALA A 30 18.93 14.53 1.83
N ILE A 31 18.93 13.25 2.21
CA ILE A 31 17.76 12.37 2.10
C ILE A 31 16.58 12.95 2.89
N CYS A 32 16.79 13.30 4.15
CA CYS A 32 15.74 13.89 4.99
C CYS A 32 15.19 15.18 4.38
N LEU A 33 16.08 16.10 3.96
CA LEU A 33 15.71 17.40 3.41
C LEU A 33 14.90 17.27 2.12
N PHE A 34 15.39 16.51 1.13
CA PHE A 34 14.70 16.36 -0.15
C PHE A 34 13.35 15.63 0.01
N THR A 35 13.29 14.59 0.85
CA THR A 35 12.02 13.91 1.16
C THR A 35 11.04 14.87 1.81
N ALA A 36 11.46 15.61 2.85
CA ALA A 36 10.62 16.58 3.53
C ALA A 36 10.12 17.68 2.59
N LEU A 37 10.98 18.24 1.74
CA LEU A 37 10.60 19.32 0.82
C LEU A 37 9.57 18.85 -0.22
N VAL A 38 9.73 17.68 -0.82
CA VAL A 38 8.82 17.18 -1.86
C VAL A 38 7.46 16.80 -1.28
N PHE A 39 7.43 16.28 -0.05
CA PHE A 39 6.21 15.91 0.66
C PHE A 39 5.69 17.00 1.61
N ALA A 40 6.29 18.19 1.64
CA ALA A 40 5.86 19.26 2.56
C ALA A 40 4.37 19.60 2.45
N GLY A 41 3.79 19.48 1.25
CA GLY A 41 2.37 19.71 1.00
C GLY A 41 1.43 18.80 1.81
N VAL A 42 1.90 17.62 2.28
CA VAL A 42 1.04 16.73 3.08
C VAL A 42 0.65 17.35 4.42
N LEU A 43 1.43 18.28 4.94
CA LEU A 43 1.13 18.97 6.21
C LEU A 43 -0.06 19.93 6.13
N GLN A 44 -0.55 20.22 4.93
CA GLN A 44 -1.69 21.12 4.68
C GLN A 44 -2.93 20.34 4.23
N LEU A 45 -2.86 19.00 4.14
CA LEU A 45 -3.99 18.19 3.71
C LEU A 45 -5.05 18.10 4.79
N GLY A 46 -6.31 18.04 4.35
CA GLY A 46 -7.45 17.73 5.19
C GLY A 46 -7.73 16.22 5.28
N TRP A 47 -8.88 15.91 5.86
CA TRP A 47 -9.42 14.56 5.91
C TRP A 47 -10.08 14.16 4.60
N THR A 48 -10.06 12.86 4.31
CA THR A 48 -10.73 12.29 3.14
C THR A 48 -11.84 11.33 3.58
N ASN A 49 -12.99 11.39 2.91
CA ASN A 49 -14.14 10.53 3.20
C ASN A 49 -14.05 9.19 2.47
N TRP A 50 -12.87 8.58 2.48
CA TRP A 50 -12.73 7.21 1.98
C TRP A 50 -12.84 6.22 3.15
N ASP A 51 -11.85 6.22 4.04
CA ASP A 51 -11.83 5.34 5.20
C ASP A 51 -11.54 6.10 6.51
N ASP A 52 -11.16 7.41 6.46
CA ASP A 52 -10.76 8.16 7.66
C ASP A 52 -11.93 8.29 8.65
N ASP A 53 -13.17 8.34 8.13
CA ASP A 53 -14.38 8.37 8.95
C ASP A 53 -14.47 7.10 9.82
N VAL A 54 -14.38 5.93 9.19
CA VAL A 54 -14.57 4.63 9.85
C VAL A 54 -13.41 4.25 10.77
N TYR A 55 -12.18 4.51 10.33
CA TYR A 55 -11.00 4.08 11.08
C TYR A 55 -10.61 5.03 12.19
N ILE A 56 -10.96 6.32 12.10
CA ILE A 56 -10.52 7.35 13.06
C ILE A 56 -11.73 7.98 13.75
N PHE A 57 -12.65 8.63 13.00
CA PHE A 57 -13.74 9.40 13.62
C PHE A 57 -14.81 8.55 14.27
N ASP A 58 -15.21 7.45 13.66
CA ASP A 58 -16.27 6.59 14.21
C ASP A 58 -15.71 5.42 15.01
N ASN A 59 -14.39 5.35 15.17
CA ASN A 59 -13.72 4.28 15.89
C ASN A 59 -13.67 4.56 17.40
N PRO A 60 -14.44 3.83 18.22
CA PRO A 60 -14.44 4.03 19.67
C PRO A 60 -13.09 3.71 20.31
N LEU A 61 -12.27 2.82 19.72
CA LEU A 61 -10.96 2.45 20.25
C LEU A 61 -9.91 3.54 20.01
N VAL A 62 -10.13 4.45 19.05
CA VAL A 62 -9.29 5.64 18.84
C VAL A 62 -9.65 6.71 19.85
N LYS A 63 -10.96 6.98 20.04
CA LYS A 63 -11.45 8.03 20.95
C LYS A 63 -11.25 7.68 22.44
N ASN A 64 -11.52 6.43 22.80
CA ASN A 64 -11.45 5.90 24.15
C ASN A 64 -10.69 4.57 24.13
N PRO A 65 -9.35 4.59 24.14
CA PRO A 65 -8.54 3.39 23.94
C PRO A 65 -8.68 2.40 25.10
N ASP A 66 -9.06 1.17 24.75
CA ASP A 66 -9.03 0.00 25.61
C ASP A 66 -7.95 -0.94 25.10
N LEU A 67 -6.82 -1.02 25.79
CA LEU A 67 -5.65 -1.81 25.34
C LEU A 67 -5.99 -3.28 25.13
N VAL A 68 -6.84 -3.86 26.00
CA VAL A 68 -7.23 -5.27 25.86
C VAL A 68 -7.98 -5.47 24.54
N LYS A 69 -8.97 -4.63 24.27
CA LYS A 69 -9.76 -4.72 23.02
C LYS A 69 -8.92 -4.43 21.80
N ILE A 70 -8.02 -3.42 21.84
CA ILE A 70 -7.12 -3.09 20.73
C ILE A 70 -6.29 -4.32 20.31
N PHE A 71 -5.79 -5.10 21.27
CA PHE A 71 -4.94 -6.26 20.97
C PHE A 71 -5.70 -7.58 20.83
N THR A 72 -6.99 -7.65 21.14
CA THR A 72 -7.76 -8.92 21.09
C THR A 72 -8.91 -8.91 20.09
N GLN A 73 -9.28 -7.74 19.55
CA GLN A 73 -10.43 -7.60 18.65
C GLN A 73 -10.02 -6.94 17.32
N PRO A 74 -10.69 -7.24 16.21
CA PRO A 74 -10.53 -6.48 14.97
C PRO A 74 -11.16 -5.09 15.13
N SER A 75 -10.62 -4.12 14.39
CA SER A 75 -11.20 -2.79 14.25
C SER A 75 -11.46 -2.54 12.77
N ALA A 76 -12.67 -2.10 12.43
CA ALA A 76 -13.12 -1.89 11.04
C ALA A 76 -12.75 -3.11 10.14
N SER A 77 -13.04 -4.32 10.61
CA SER A 77 -12.78 -5.60 9.91
C SER A 77 -11.31 -5.94 9.65
N THR A 78 -10.37 -5.19 10.23
CA THR A 78 -8.93 -5.43 10.11
C THR A 78 -8.27 -5.55 11.48
N TYR A 79 -7.09 -6.22 11.54
CA TYR A 79 -6.34 -6.38 12.77
C TYR A 79 -5.01 -5.63 12.69
N ASN A 80 -5.01 -4.40 13.19
CA ASN A 80 -3.88 -3.47 13.13
C ASN A 80 -3.66 -2.77 14.48
N PRO A 81 -3.44 -3.49 15.59
CA PRO A 81 -3.44 -2.91 16.94
C PRO A 81 -2.46 -1.76 17.14
N LEU A 82 -1.26 -1.81 16.56
CA LEU A 82 -0.29 -0.73 16.69
C LEU A 82 -0.71 0.54 15.94
N VAL A 83 -1.45 0.38 14.85
CA VAL A 83 -1.98 1.53 14.09
C VAL A 83 -3.08 2.21 14.88
N ILE A 84 -4.04 1.45 15.42
CA ILE A 84 -5.09 1.97 16.29
C ILE A 84 -4.49 2.69 17.50
N LEU A 85 -3.47 2.08 18.12
CA LEU A 85 -2.79 2.71 19.26
C LEU A 85 -2.10 4.03 18.87
N SER A 86 -1.47 4.11 17.68
CA SER A 86 -0.87 5.36 17.20
C SER A 86 -1.91 6.45 17.01
N TRP A 87 -3.06 6.13 16.37
CA TRP A 87 -4.15 7.11 16.19
C TRP A 87 -4.80 7.52 17.53
N ALA A 88 -4.93 6.59 18.48
CA ALA A 88 -5.46 6.92 19.82
C ALA A 88 -4.55 7.88 20.57
N LEU A 89 -3.21 7.75 20.41
CA LEU A 89 -2.26 8.69 20.98
C LEU A 89 -2.37 10.08 20.31
N GLU A 90 -2.46 10.12 18.98
CA GLU A 90 -2.63 11.37 18.22
C GLU A 90 -3.98 12.04 18.54
N TRP A 91 -5.07 11.25 18.63
CA TRP A 91 -6.38 11.76 19.00
C TRP A 91 -6.38 12.49 20.35
N LYS A 92 -5.64 11.94 21.31
CA LYS A 92 -5.50 12.57 22.64
C LYS A 92 -4.87 13.97 22.58
N TRP A 93 -3.98 14.22 21.60
CA TRP A 93 -3.22 15.46 21.50
C TRP A 93 -3.81 16.45 20.48
N ALA A 94 -4.29 15.93 19.36
CA ALA A 94 -4.72 16.71 18.21
C ALA A 94 -6.24 16.65 17.96
N GLY A 95 -6.96 15.67 18.55
CA GLY A 95 -8.38 15.49 18.25
C GLY A 95 -8.62 15.32 16.76
N MET A 96 -9.41 16.21 16.17
CA MET A 96 -9.74 16.21 14.74
C MET A 96 -8.79 17.04 13.87
N GLU A 97 -7.73 17.64 14.43
CA GLU A 97 -6.78 18.42 13.65
C GLU A 97 -5.87 17.51 12.82
N PRO A 98 -5.89 17.56 11.47
CA PRO A 98 -5.22 16.56 10.62
C PRO A 98 -3.69 16.70 10.61
N PHE A 99 -3.15 17.88 10.95
CA PHE A 99 -1.72 18.19 10.85
C PHE A 99 -0.83 17.13 11.50
N LEU A 100 -1.12 16.73 12.77
CA LEU A 100 -0.27 15.78 13.49
C LEU A 100 -0.25 14.42 12.82
N TYR A 101 -1.39 13.94 12.33
CA TYR A 101 -1.50 12.66 11.65
C TYR A 101 -0.70 12.62 10.34
N HIS A 102 -0.74 13.68 9.56
CA HIS A 102 0.06 13.80 8.34
C HIS A 102 1.55 13.98 8.65
N PHE A 103 1.89 14.74 9.71
CA PHE A 103 3.26 14.92 10.16
C PHE A 103 3.90 13.58 10.54
N ASP A 104 3.20 12.74 11.31
CA ASP A 104 3.70 11.43 11.72
C ASP A 104 3.85 10.48 10.52
N ASN A 105 2.93 10.54 9.54
CA ASN A 105 3.10 9.82 8.28
C ASN A 105 4.37 10.26 7.53
N LEU A 106 4.65 11.55 7.46
CA LEU A 106 5.84 12.08 6.82
C LEU A 106 7.12 11.64 7.54
N ILE A 107 7.14 11.70 8.87
CA ILE A 107 8.28 11.24 9.68
C ILE A 107 8.52 9.72 9.48
N LEU A 108 7.47 8.91 9.48
CA LEU A 108 7.58 7.48 9.19
C LEU A 108 8.12 7.22 7.78
N HIS A 109 7.69 8.00 6.77
CA HIS A 109 8.20 7.88 5.41
C HIS A 109 9.69 8.23 5.32
N ILE A 110 10.13 9.30 5.98
CA ILE A 110 11.55 9.65 6.09
C ILE A 110 12.33 8.52 6.78
N ALA A 111 11.82 7.98 7.88
CA ALA A 111 12.46 6.87 8.59
C ALA A 111 12.56 5.61 7.72
N CYS A 112 11.51 5.26 6.98
CA CYS A 112 11.54 4.17 5.99
C CYS A 112 12.60 4.41 4.92
N THR A 113 12.71 5.64 4.42
CA THR A 113 13.72 6.02 3.40
C THR A 113 15.13 5.86 3.93
N LEU A 114 15.38 6.24 5.18
CA LEU A 114 16.69 6.03 5.84
C LEU A 114 16.98 4.54 6.03
N LEU A 115 15.99 3.74 6.38
CA LEU A 115 16.16 2.28 6.44
C LEU A 115 16.49 1.69 5.07
N VAL A 116 15.85 2.13 4.01
CA VAL A 116 16.22 1.75 2.64
C VAL A 116 17.66 2.15 2.35
N PHE A 117 18.09 3.37 2.67
CA PHE A 117 19.50 3.79 2.53
C PHE A 117 20.45 2.84 3.27
N PHE A 118 20.16 2.48 4.53
CA PHE A 118 21.01 1.57 5.31
C PHE A 118 21.01 0.15 4.74
N ILE A 119 19.86 -0.36 4.26
CA ILE A 119 19.76 -1.66 3.56
C ILE A 119 20.63 -1.65 2.30
N LEU A 120 20.54 -0.61 1.48
CA LEU A 120 21.34 -0.45 0.27
C LEU A 120 22.85 -0.40 0.60
N ARG A 121 23.23 0.33 1.65
CA ARG A 121 24.61 0.36 2.17
C ARG A 121 25.10 -1.00 2.62
N GLN A 122 24.28 -1.73 3.40
CA GLN A 122 24.62 -3.09 3.87
C GLN A 122 24.73 -4.09 2.71
N SER A 123 24.00 -3.86 1.62
CA SER A 123 24.05 -4.66 0.39
C SER A 123 25.22 -4.30 -0.55
N GLY A 124 26.14 -3.39 -0.14
CA GLY A 124 27.37 -3.11 -0.84
C GLY A 124 27.37 -1.87 -1.76
N LEU A 125 26.32 -1.04 -1.73
CA LEU A 125 26.34 0.22 -2.47
C LEU A 125 27.23 1.26 -1.77
N ARG A 126 27.97 2.05 -2.59
CA ARG A 126 28.69 3.23 -2.11
C ARG A 126 27.71 4.35 -1.76
N LEU A 127 28.15 5.30 -0.92
CA LEU A 127 27.31 6.38 -0.38
C LEU A 127 26.46 7.06 -1.46
N ILE A 128 27.05 7.49 -2.57
CA ILE A 128 26.32 8.19 -3.64
C ILE A 128 25.21 7.34 -4.26
N TRP A 129 25.47 6.05 -4.56
CA TRP A 129 24.49 5.18 -5.17
C TRP A 129 23.39 4.78 -4.19
N ALA A 130 23.74 4.58 -2.91
CA ALA A 130 22.75 4.32 -1.85
C ALA A 130 21.84 5.53 -1.61
N THR A 131 22.40 6.74 -1.65
CA THR A 131 21.65 8.00 -1.52
C THR A 131 20.67 8.20 -2.67
N LEU A 132 21.18 8.07 -3.92
CA LEU A 132 20.33 8.18 -5.11
C LEU A 132 19.25 7.10 -5.14
N GLY A 133 19.55 5.87 -4.70
CA GLY A 133 18.57 4.78 -4.59
C GLY A 133 17.52 5.05 -3.51
N ALA A 134 17.90 5.58 -2.36
CA ALA A 134 16.97 5.97 -1.31
C ALA A 134 16.07 7.14 -1.75
N LEU A 135 16.62 8.14 -2.42
CA LEU A 135 15.83 9.24 -2.99
C LEU A 135 14.90 8.74 -4.11
N PHE A 136 15.36 7.82 -4.97
CA PHE A 136 14.49 7.22 -5.98
C PHE A 136 13.32 6.48 -5.35
N PHE A 137 13.54 5.75 -4.27
CA PHE A 137 12.47 5.12 -3.48
C PHE A 137 11.52 6.15 -2.90
N SER A 138 12.05 7.16 -2.21
CA SER A 138 11.27 8.14 -1.47
C SER A 138 10.45 9.06 -2.38
N LEU A 139 11.08 9.61 -3.42
CA LEU A 139 10.47 10.63 -4.29
C LEU A 139 9.57 10.04 -5.39
N HIS A 140 9.42 8.72 -5.40
CA HIS A 140 8.59 8.02 -6.39
C HIS A 140 7.10 8.32 -6.17
N PRO A 141 6.32 8.75 -7.20
CA PRO A 141 4.94 9.18 -7.03
C PRO A 141 3.99 8.10 -6.49
N LEU A 142 4.30 6.81 -6.66
CA LEU A 142 3.53 5.72 -6.07
C LEU A 142 3.66 5.64 -4.53
N LYS A 143 4.44 6.53 -3.89
CA LYS A 143 4.51 6.63 -2.42
C LYS A 143 3.48 7.59 -1.84
N VAL A 144 2.91 8.47 -2.69
CA VAL A 144 1.99 9.52 -2.24
C VAL A 144 0.79 8.94 -1.51
N GLU A 145 0.16 7.91 -2.04
CA GLU A 145 -1.01 7.28 -1.42
C GLU A 145 -0.73 6.82 0.03
N SER A 146 0.41 6.15 0.27
CA SER A 146 0.78 5.69 1.62
C SER A 146 1.16 6.84 2.57
N VAL A 147 1.60 8.00 2.07
CA VAL A 147 2.04 9.12 2.90
C VAL A 147 0.93 10.14 3.13
N ALA A 148 0.17 10.48 2.08
CA ALA A 148 -0.87 11.49 2.12
C ALA A 148 -2.16 11.00 2.79
N TRP A 149 -2.51 9.72 2.63
CA TRP A 149 -3.71 9.17 3.24
C TRP A 149 -3.45 8.75 4.68
N VAL A 150 -4.15 9.37 5.63
CA VAL A 150 -3.94 9.12 7.07
C VAL A 150 -4.22 7.66 7.42
N THR A 151 -5.28 7.06 6.87
CA THR A 151 -5.64 5.65 7.12
C THR A 151 -4.56 4.68 6.64
N GLU A 152 -3.71 5.03 5.66
CA GLU A 152 -2.57 4.20 5.24
C GLU A 152 -1.32 4.34 6.15
N ARG A 153 -1.47 4.91 7.35
CA ARG A 153 -0.51 4.73 8.45
C ARG A 153 -0.09 3.28 8.61
N LYS A 154 -1.05 2.36 8.39
CA LYS A 154 -0.81 0.92 8.41
C LYS A 154 0.32 0.50 7.45
N ASP A 155 0.43 1.13 6.27
CA ASP A 155 1.51 0.84 5.31
C ASP A 155 2.86 1.34 5.79
N LEU A 156 2.91 2.56 6.32
CA LEU A 156 4.15 3.19 6.78
C LEU A 156 4.69 2.51 8.04
N LEU A 157 3.81 2.21 8.99
CA LEU A 157 4.21 1.61 10.26
C LEU A 157 4.69 0.17 10.05
N TYR A 158 3.97 -0.62 9.25
CA TYR A 158 4.44 -1.96 8.90
C TYR A 158 5.75 -1.90 8.11
N ALA A 159 5.88 -1.00 7.13
CA ALA A 159 7.09 -0.87 6.34
C ALA A 159 8.30 -0.47 7.19
N PHE A 160 8.11 0.43 8.15
CA PHE A 160 9.16 0.82 9.08
C PHE A 160 9.71 -0.39 9.85
N PHE A 161 8.84 -1.17 10.50
CA PHE A 161 9.28 -2.35 11.25
C PHE A 161 9.82 -3.46 10.35
N TYR A 162 9.23 -3.64 9.18
CA TYR A 162 9.66 -4.63 8.19
C TYR A 162 11.06 -4.33 7.65
N LEU A 163 11.31 -3.09 7.25
CA LEU A 163 12.62 -2.64 6.75
C LEU A 163 13.67 -2.64 7.86
N ALA A 164 13.30 -2.24 9.08
CA ALA A 164 14.18 -2.34 10.25
C ALA A 164 14.55 -3.80 10.54
N ALA A 165 13.59 -4.74 10.41
CA ALA A 165 13.87 -6.16 10.56
C ALA A 165 14.84 -6.67 9.47
N ILE A 166 14.66 -6.28 8.21
CA ILE A 166 15.61 -6.60 7.13
C ILE A 166 17.00 -6.04 7.46
N TRP A 167 17.08 -4.80 7.88
CA TRP A 167 18.36 -4.17 8.24
C TRP A 167 19.07 -4.90 9.36
N GLN A 168 18.35 -5.24 10.44
CA GLN A 168 18.90 -6.05 11.57
C GLN A 168 19.32 -7.45 11.10
N TYR A 169 18.54 -8.06 10.22
CA TYR A 169 18.89 -9.37 9.67
C TYR A 169 20.17 -9.34 8.82
N LEU A 170 20.35 -8.28 8.02
CA LEU A 170 21.59 -8.09 7.26
C LEU A 170 22.82 -7.90 8.18
N ILE A 171 22.65 -7.23 9.32
CA ILE A 171 23.70 -7.12 10.35
C ILE A 171 23.97 -8.50 10.97
N TYR A 172 22.92 -9.27 11.26
CA TYR A 172 23.04 -10.65 11.75
C TYR A 172 23.85 -11.53 10.78
N LEU A 173 23.56 -11.46 9.49
CA LEU A 173 24.29 -12.22 8.47
C LEU A 173 25.81 -11.91 8.42
N LYS A 174 26.21 -10.69 8.81
CA LYS A 174 27.62 -10.28 8.84
C LYS A 174 28.35 -10.70 10.12
N ASN A 175 27.72 -10.56 11.27
CA ASN A 175 28.39 -10.73 12.56
C ASN A 175 27.97 -11.98 13.36
N ASN A 176 26.91 -12.67 12.89
CA ASN A 176 26.35 -13.88 13.50
C ASN A 176 25.99 -13.75 15.00
N LYS A 177 25.68 -12.50 15.47
CA LYS A 177 25.29 -12.28 16.88
C LYS A 177 23.77 -12.50 17.02
N GLY A 178 23.38 -13.45 17.90
CA GLY A 178 21.97 -13.81 18.13
C GLY A 178 21.08 -12.64 18.55
N LEU A 179 21.65 -11.60 19.18
CA LEU A 179 20.92 -10.38 19.53
C LEU A 179 20.26 -9.70 18.32
N HIS A 180 20.95 -9.62 17.17
CA HIS A 180 20.36 -9.05 15.96
C HIS A 180 19.23 -9.91 15.38
N LEU A 181 19.33 -11.25 15.52
CA LEU A 181 18.25 -12.15 15.15
C LEU A 181 17.03 -11.96 16.07
N ALA A 182 17.25 -11.80 17.37
CA ALA A 182 16.20 -11.49 18.33
C ALA A 182 15.51 -10.14 18.03
N PHE A 183 16.27 -9.09 17.72
CA PHE A 183 15.70 -7.83 17.26
C PHE A 183 14.95 -7.96 15.93
N THR A 184 15.44 -8.77 14.98
CA THR A 184 14.74 -9.08 13.74
C THR A 184 13.37 -9.69 14.04
N PHE A 185 13.31 -10.64 14.98
CA PHE A 185 12.04 -11.27 15.36
C PHE A 185 11.09 -10.30 16.07
N LEU A 186 11.59 -9.49 17.01
CA LEU A 186 10.77 -8.46 17.67
C LEU A 186 10.16 -7.49 16.65
N LEU A 187 10.98 -6.97 15.75
CA LEU A 187 10.55 -6.04 14.69
C LEU A 187 9.55 -6.70 13.71
N PHE A 188 9.72 -7.99 13.44
CA PHE A 188 8.76 -8.76 12.66
C PHE A 188 7.40 -8.86 13.35
N ILE A 189 7.35 -9.11 14.66
CA ILE A 189 6.10 -9.12 15.42
C ILE A 189 5.44 -7.73 15.37
N LEU A 190 6.20 -6.65 15.56
CA LEU A 190 5.67 -5.28 15.47
C LEU A 190 5.14 -4.98 14.05
N ALA A 191 5.79 -5.47 13.01
CA ALA A 191 5.30 -5.36 11.64
C ALA A 191 3.97 -6.11 11.44
N LEU A 192 3.85 -7.33 11.96
CA LEU A 192 2.61 -8.14 11.91
C LEU A 192 1.45 -7.46 12.65
N LEU A 193 1.72 -6.83 13.80
CA LEU A 193 0.75 -6.07 14.57
C LEU A 193 0.38 -4.72 13.92
N SER A 194 1.12 -4.31 12.89
CA SER A 194 0.81 -3.10 12.10
C SER A 194 0.02 -3.43 10.84
N LYS A 195 0.39 -4.50 10.12
CA LYS A 195 -0.32 -4.93 8.89
C LYS A 195 0.00 -6.41 8.59
N ILE A 196 -1.04 -7.18 8.25
CA ILE A 196 -0.93 -8.62 7.95
C ILE A 196 0.08 -8.95 6.83
N GLN A 197 0.28 -8.05 5.87
CA GLN A 197 1.24 -8.21 4.78
C GLN A 197 2.67 -8.49 5.25
N ALA A 198 2.99 -8.17 6.50
CA ALA A 198 4.30 -8.47 7.10
C ALA A 198 4.63 -9.98 7.14
N VAL A 199 3.65 -10.89 6.96
CA VAL A 199 3.89 -12.34 6.85
C VAL A 199 4.90 -12.68 5.75
N THR A 200 5.02 -11.82 4.74
CA THR A 200 5.98 -11.96 3.63
C THR A 200 7.44 -11.84 4.08
N LEU A 201 7.72 -11.33 5.28
CA LEU A 201 9.10 -11.27 5.79
C LEU A 201 9.70 -12.66 5.98
N ALA A 202 8.91 -13.65 6.43
CA ALA A 202 9.41 -14.99 6.66
C ALA A 202 10.06 -15.61 5.39
N PRO A 203 9.43 -15.67 4.22
CA PRO A 203 10.09 -16.11 2.98
C PRO A 203 11.19 -15.15 2.50
N VAL A 204 11.08 -13.85 2.76
CA VAL A 204 12.12 -12.87 2.38
C VAL A 204 13.41 -13.11 3.15
N LEU A 205 13.38 -13.55 4.40
CA LEU A 205 14.59 -13.94 5.15
C LEU A 205 15.33 -15.11 4.49
N ILE A 206 14.61 -16.09 3.93
CA ILE A 206 15.22 -17.19 3.16
C ILE A 206 15.86 -16.65 1.87
N LEU A 207 15.17 -15.72 1.21
CA LEU A 207 15.67 -15.08 0.00
C LEU A 207 16.96 -14.28 0.27
N LEU A 208 17.04 -13.60 1.41
CA LEU A 208 18.23 -12.90 1.87
C LEU A 208 19.39 -13.86 2.18
N ASP A 209 19.11 -14.99 2.83
CA ASP A 209 20.13 -16.04 3.05
C ASP A 209 20.71 -16.52 1.73
N TRP A 210 19.85 -16.86 0.77
CA TRP A 210 20.27 -17.30 -0.55
C TRP A 210 21.10 -16.22 -1.28
N PHE A 211 20.66 -14.97 -1.25
CA PHE A 211 21.34 -13.85 -1.93
C PHE A 211 22.73 -13.59 -1.36
N HIS A 212 22.90 -13.75 -0.04
CA HIS A 212 24.19 -13.58 0.65
C HIS A 212 25.03 -14.87 0.70
N GLY A 213 24.59 -15.95 0.01
CA GLY A 213 25.33 -17.22 -0.08
C GLY A 213 25.38 -18.00 1.21
N ARG A 214 24.49 -17.73 2.18
CA ARG A 214 24.36 -18.52 3.39
C ARG A 214 23.84 -19.92 3.07
N LYS A 215 24.51 -20.96 3.58
CA LYS A 215 24.03 -22.33 3.42
C LYS A 215 22.76 -22.54 4.25
N MET A 216 21.78 -23.22 3.66
CA MET A 216 20.56 -23.65 4.36
C MET A 216 20.82 -24.91 5.19
N ASP A 217 21.64 -24.77 6.23
CA ASP A 217 21.93 -25.83 7.19
C ASP A 217 20.81 -25.92 8.26
N ARG A 218 20.93 -26.90 9.14
CA ARG A 218 19.95 -27.13 10.23
C ARG A 218 19.74 -25.87 11.08
N LYS A 219 20.82 -25.11 11.38
CA LYS A 219 20.74 -23.88 12.15
C LYS A 219 19.92 -22.83 11.41
N ALA A 220 20.22 -22.60 10.12
CA ALA A 220 19.49 -21.64 9.30
C ALA A 220 17.99 -21.96 9.19
N ILE A 221 17.63 -23.24 9.13
CA ILE A 221 16.23 -23.69 9.10
C ILE A 221 15.54 -23.43 10.45
N ILE A 222 16.17 -23.83 11.57
CA ILE A 222 15.61 -23.67 12.91
C ILE A 222 15.35 -22.18 13.21
N GLU A 223 16.26 -21.29 12.83
CA GLU A 223 16.13 -19.85 13.00
C GLU A 223 14.91 -19.25 12.28
N LYS A 224 14.41 -19.87 11.22
CA LYS A 224 13.22 -19.40 10.47
C LYS A 224 11.90 -19.89 11.08
N ILE A 225 11.91 -20.97 11.86
CA ILE A 225 10.68 -21.56 12.43
C ILE A 225 9.83 -20.51 13.17
N PRO A 226 10.37 -19.66 14.07
CA PRO A 226 9.56 -18.67 14.77
C PRO A 226 8.90 -17.66 13.83
N PHE A 227 9.58 -17.25 12.73
CA PHE A 227 9.04 -16.33 11.75
C PHE A 227 7.88 -16.94 10.96
N PHE A 228 8.02 -18.21 10.53
CA PHE A 228 6.91 -18.90 9.85
C PHE A 228 5.76 -19.19 10.80
N ALA A 229 6.03 -19.56 12.05
CA ALA A 229 4.99 -19.75 13.05
C ALA A 229 4.19 -18.45 13.31
N GLY A 230 4.89 -17.34 13.54
CA GLY A 230 4.25 -16.03 13.70
C GLY A 230 3.45 -15.60 12.45
N ALA A 231 4.00 -15.82 11.26
CA ALA A 231 3.31 -15.55 10.00
C ALA A 231 2.03 -16.38 9.85
N LEU A 232 2.07 -17.66 10.20
CA LEU A 232 0.90 -18.56 10.11
C LEU A 232 -0.18 -18.18 11.12
N ILE A 233 0.20 -17.92 12.39
CA ILE A 233 -0.76 -17.54 13.44
C ILE A 233 -1.48 -16.23 13.07
N ILE A 234 -0.73 -15.16 12.84
CA ILE A 234 -1.32 -13.85 12.54
C ILE A 234 -2.01 -13.85 11.17
N GLY A 235 -1.44 -14.57 10.18
CA GLY A 235 -2.05 -14.73 8.87
C GLY A 235 -3.41 -15.43 8.96
N TRP A 236 -3.52 -16.50 9.76
CA TRP A 236 -4.78 -17.19 10.00
C TRP A 236 -5.80 -16.29 10.73
N MET A 237 -5.37 -15.60 11.80
CA MET A 237 -6.22 -14.65 12.52
C MET A 237 -6.75 -13.56 11.59
N GLY A 238 -5.89 -12.97 10.76
CA GLY A 238 -6.29 -11.92 9.82
C GLY A 238 -7.32 -12.39 8.80
N VAL A 239 -7.18 -13.63 8.26
CA VAL A 239 -8.18 -14.21 7.35
C VAL A 239 -9.52 -14.43 8.07
N GLN A 240 -9.51 -14.88 9.35
CA GLN A 240 -10.75 -15.02 10.11
C GLN A 240 -11.44 -13.66 10.31
N PHE A 241 -10.70 -12.61 10.66
CA PHE A 241 -11.26 -11.27 10.83
C PHE A 241 -11.81 -10.67 9.53
N LEU A 242 -11.16 -10.90 8.39
CA LEU A 242 -11.70 -10.48 7.09
C LEU A 242 -13.02 -11.20 6.74
N LYS A 243 -13.15 -12.48 7.11
CA LYS A 243 -14.39 -13.23 6.91
C LYS A 243 -15.52 -12.73 7.84
N THR A 244 -15.25 -12.52 9.12
CA THR A 244 -16.24 -12.03 10.08
C THR A 244 -16.68 -10.59 9.80
N GLY A 245 -15.80 -9.79 9.17
CA GLY A 245 -16.07 -8.41 8.79
C GLY A 245 -16.73 -8.24 7.42
N ASN A 246 -17.10 -9.33 6.73
CA ASN A 246 -17.67 -9.32 5.38
C ASN A 246 -16.81 -8.59 4.30
N VAL A 247 -15.51 -8.45 4.55
CA VAL A 247 -14.56 -7.87 3.56
C VAL A 247 -14.31 -8.84 2.41
N ILE A 248 -14.43 -10.15 2.70
CA ILE A 248 -14.43 -11.21 1.67
C ILE A 248 -15.89 -11.51 1.40
N SER A 249 -16.37 -11.27 0.18
CA SER A 249 -17.76 -11.50 -0.23
C SER A 249 -18.20 -12.94 0.06
N LEU A 250 -19.30 -13.11 0.77
CA LEU A 250 -19.92 -14.43 1.02
C LEU A 250 -20.72 -14.93 -0.18
N GLU A 251 -21.16 -14.03 -1.08
CA GLU A 251 -21.88 -14.36 -2.32
C GLU A 251 -20.97 -14.95 -3.41
N GLY A 252 -19.66 -15.00 -3.16
CA GLY A 252 -18.67 -15.41 -4.13
C GLY A 252 -18.13 -14.25 -4.96
N PRO A 253 -16.99 -14.45 -5.62
CA PRO A 253 -16.35 -13.42 -6.40
C PRO A 253 -17.10 -13.17 -7.72
N GLU A 254 -17.16 -11.89 -8.15
CA GLU A 254 -17.73 -11.49 -9.45
C GLU A 254 -17.04 -12.17 -10.64
N HIS A 255 -15.77 -12.57 -10.47
CA HIS A 255 -14.93 -13.17 -11.51
C HIS A 255 -14.47 -14.57 -11.10
N THR A 256 -14.29 -15.43 -12.09
CA THR A 256 -13.68 -16.75 -11.91
C THR A 256 -12.25 -16.64 -11.38
N LEU A 257 -11.75 -17.69 -10.75
CA LEU A 257 -10.35 -17.74 -10.27
C LEU A 257 -9.35 -17.50 -11.42
N PHE A 258 -9.67 -17.96 -12.63
CA PHE A 258 -8.83 -17.75 -13.81
C PHE A 258 -8.77 -16.26 -14.20
N GLU A 259 -9.89 -15.59 -14.28
CA GLU A 259 -9.95 -14.14 -14.60
C GLU A 259 -9.22 -13.32 -13.53
N ARG A 260 -9.42 -13.63 -12.26
CA ARG A 260 -8.68 -13.00 -11.15
C ARG A 260 -7.18 -13.20 -11.25
N ALA A 261 -6.73 -14.38 -11.65
CA ALA A 261 -5.32 -14.65 -11.88
C ALA A 261 -4.77 -13.81 -13.06
N ILE A 262 -5.53 -13.66 -14.15
CA ILE A 262 -5.16 -12.80 -15.29
C ILE A 262 -5.06 -11.33 -14.84
N PHE A 263 -6.05 -10.81 -14.11
CA PHE A 263 -6.02 -9.45 -13.60
C PHE A 263 -4.87 -9.22 -12.60
N GLY A 264 -4.62 -10.17 -11.71
CA GLY A 264 -3.49 -10.10 -10.79
C GLY A 264 -2.13 -10.06 -11.50
N LEU A 265 -1.93 -10.91 -12.51
CA LEU A 265 -0.71 -10.92 -13.31
C LEU A 265 -0.57 -9.66 -14.19
N TYR A 266 -1.69 -9.11 -14.68
CA TYR A 266 -1.72 -7.81 -15.33
C TYR A 266 -1.27 -6.71 -14.35
N ALA A 267 -1.86 -6.63 -13.15
CA ALA A 267 -1.48 -5.66 -12.12
C ALA A 267 0.01 -5.79 -11.75
N TYR A 268 0.53 -7.01 -11.65
CA TYR A 268 1.95 -7.29 -11.44
C TYR A 268 2.84 -6.62 -12.50
N SER A 269 2.48 -6.78 -13.79
CA SER A 269 3.18 -6.12 -14.90
C SER A 269 3.10 -4.60 -14.79
N GLN A 270 1.90 -4.06 -14.46
CA GLN A 270 1.72 -2.61 -14.32
C GLN A 270 2.59 -2.03 -13.22
N TYR A 271 2.73 -2.70 -12.08
CA TYR A 271 3.64 -2.26 -11.02
C TYR A 271 5.11 -2.24 -11.49
N LEU A 272 5.56 -3.22 -12.26
CA LEU A 272 6.93 -3.23 -12.80
C LEU A 272 7.17 -2.11 -13.83
N ILE A 273 6.17 -1.81 -14.67
CA ILE A 273 6.26 -0.70 -15.63
C ILE A 273 6.26 0.63 -14.88
N LYS A 274 5.35 0.81 -13.94
CA LYS A 274 5.24 2.04 -13.14
C LYS A 274 6.47 2.31 -12.28
N PHE A 275 7.25 1.30 -11.93
CA PHE A 275 8.54 1.49 -11.25
C PHE A 275 9.50 2.40 -12.03
N LEU A 276 9.49 2.35 -13.35
CA LEU A 276 10.33 3.20 -14.21
C LEU A 276 9.57 4.37 -14.81
N ILE A 277 8.30 4.15 -15.15
CA ILE A 277 7.45 5.12 -15.85
C ILE A 277 6.09 5.18 -15.13
N PRO A 278 5.96 6.01 -14.10
CA PRO A 278 4.71 6.18 -13.34
C PRO A 278 3.69 7.02 -14.14
N TYR A 279 3.21 6.48 -15.27
CA TYR A 279 2.40 7.19 -16.29
C TYR A 279 1.02 7.62 -15.81
N ILE A 280 0.40 6.88 -14.88
CA ILE A 280 -0.86 7.22 -14.22
C ILE A 280 -0.74 6.82 -12.75
N THR A 281 -0.88 7.78 -11.85
CA THR A 281 -1.10 7.55 -10.42
C THR A 281 -2.56 7.81 -10.13
N CYS A 282 -3.23 6.95 -9.41
CA CYS A 282 -4.65 7.13 -9.09
C CYS A 282 -4.97 6.40 -7.77
N THR A 283 -5.82 7.01 -6.99
CA THR A 283 -6.30 6.47 -5.73
C THR A 283 -7.15 5.21 -5.92
N TYR A 284 -7.93 5.18 -7.01
CA TYR A 284 -8.82 4.07 -7.31
C TYR A 284 -8.74 3.68 -8.79
N TYR A 285 -8.31 2.45 -9.07
CA TYR A 285 -8.27 1.88 -10.41
C TYR A 285 -9.53 1.06 -10.66
N PRO A 286 -10.33 1.39 -11.71
CA PRO A 286 -11.53 0.63 -12.02
C PRO A 286 -11.18 -0.81 -12.43
N LYS A 287 -11.87 -1.78 -11.84
CA LYS A 287 -11.74 -3.18 -12.23
C LYS A 287 -12.38 -3.38 -13.61
N PRO A 288 -11.68 -4.00 -14.56
CA PRO A 288 -12.28 -4.34 -15.85
C PRO A 288 -13.42 -5.35 -15.66
N GLN A 289 -14.50 -5.23 -16.47
CA GLN A 289 -15.59 -6.21 -16.43
C GLN A 289 -15.12 -7.58 -16.91
N ASP A 290 -14.38 -7.61 -18.04
CA ASP A 290 -13.84 -8.82 -18.62
C ASP A 290 -12.36 -8.63 -19.00
N PRO A 291 -11.52 -9.70 -18.94
CA PRO A 291 -10.15 -9.61 -19.38
C PRO A 291 -10.06 -9.54 -20.91
N GLY A 292 -9.67 -8.39 -21.46
CA GLY A 292 -9.36 -8.22 -22.88
C GLY A 292 -7.94 -8.67 -23.25
N ALA A 293 -7.61 -8.65 -24.55
CA ALA A 293 -6.32 -9.10 -25.10
C ALA A 293 -5.09 -8.51 -24.39
N ILE A 294 -5.15 -7.25 -24.00
CA ILE A 294 -4.07 -6.55 -23.29
C ILE A 294 -3.77 -7.21 -21.92
N HIS A 295 -4.81 -7.65 -21.20
CA HIS A 295 -4.64 -8.30 -19.90
C HIS A 295 -3.95 -9.66 -20.05
N TYR A 296 -4.34 -10.46 -21.06
CA TYR A 296 -3.67 -11.72 -21.36
C TYR A 296 -2.21 -11.54 -21.77
N LEU A 297 -1.91 -10.53 -22.61
CA LEU A 297 -0.54 -10.23 -23.05
C LEU A 297 0.38 -9.96 -21.86
N PHE A 298 -0.03 -9.07 -20.96
CA PHE A 298 0.76 -8.71 -19.78
C PHE A 298 0.82 -9.85 -18.75
N ALA A 299 -0.27 -10.63 -18.60
CA ALA A 299 -0.27 -11.80 -17.73
C ALA A 299 0.74 -12.86 -18.21
N ILE A 300 0.76 -13.17 -19.52
CA ILE A 300 1.73 -14.08 -20.12
C ILE A 300 3.16 -13.55 -19.94
N GLY A 301 3.38 -12.26 -20.18
CA GLY A 301 4.68 -11.62 -19.94
C GLY A 301 5.16 -11.77 -18.50
N SER A 302 4.27 -11.59 -17.51
CA SER A 302 4.56 -11.80 -16.09
C SER A 302 4.95 -13.25 -15.79
N LEU A 303 4.20 -14.23 -16.32
CA LEU A 303 4.52 -15.65 -16.16
C LEU A 303 5.87 -16.02 -16.77
N ILE A 304 6.17 -15.52 -17.99
CA ILE A 304 7.46 -15.73 -18.64
C ILE A 304 8.59 -15.14 -17.78
N LEU A 305 8.42 -13.94 -17.25
CA LEU A 305 9.41 -13.30 -16.35
C LEU A 305 9.66 -14.17 -15.12
N MET A 306 8.60 -14.61 -14.44
CA MET A 306 8.70 -15.48 -13.27
C MET A 306 9.39 -16.82 -13.59
N LEU A 307 9.07 -17.40 -14.75
CA LEU A 307 9.70 -18.63 -15.22
C LEU A 307 11.19 -18.43 -15.50
N ILE A 308 11.58 -17.35 -16.18
CA ILE A 308 13.00 -16.99 -16.41
C ILE A 308 13.74 -16.87 -15.08
N VAL A 309 13.13 -16.21 -14.09
CA VAL A 309 13.71 -16.08 -12.75
C VAL A 309 13.89 -17.44 -12.09
N ALA A 310 12.85 -18.28 -12.13
CA ALA A 310 12.88 -19.63 -11.53
C ALA A 310 13.94 -20.54 -12.18
N LEU A 311 14.05 -20.53 -13.53
CA LEU A 311 14.97 -21.40 -14.28
C LEU A 311 16.43 -20.89 -14.25
N ARG A 312 16.63 -19.57 -14.14
CA ARG A 312 17.97 -18.97 -14.26
C ARG A 312 18.47 -18.33 -12.96
N TYR A 313 17.80 -18.54 -11.82
CA TYR A 313 18.12 -17.86 -10.56
C TYR A 313 19.59 -17.94 -10.16
N ARG A 314 20.25 -19.07 -10.39
CA ARG A 314 21.70 -19.27 -10.09
C ARG A 314 22.62 -18.45 -10.99
N LYS A 315 22.23 -18.15 -12.23
CA LYS A 315 23.02 -17.40 -13.21
C LYS A 315 22.78 -15.91 -13.12
N THR A 316 21.58 -15.49 -12.76
CA THR A 316 21.13 -14.09 -12.75
C THR A 316 21.11 -13.44 -11.36
N GLY A 317 21.51 -14.16 -10.33
CA GLY A 317 21.71 -13.72 -8.93
C GLY A 317 20.93 -12.47 -8.47
N LEU A 318 21.49 -11.28 -8.70
CA LEU A 318 20.88 -10.02 -8.29
C LEU A 318 19.52 -9.77 -8.96
N PHE A 319 19.39 -10.06 -10.26
CA PHE A 319 18.11 -9.90 -10.97
C PHE A 319 17.04 -10.82 -10.39
N SER A 320 17.37 -12.09 -10.17
CA SER A 320 16.45 -13.06 -9.56
C SER A 320 16.07 -12.68 -8.14
N PHE A 321 17.03 -12.17 -7.35
CA PHE A 321 16.73 -11.66 -6.01
C PHE A 321 15.73 -10.51 -6.06
N ALA A 322 15.97 -9.51 -6.90
CA ALA A 322 15.12 -8.34 -6.99
C ALA A 322 13.67 -8.68 -7.39
N ILE A 323 13.51 -9.52 -8.41
CA ILE A 323 12.18 -9.96 -8.87
C ILE A 323 11.49 -10.86 -7.83
N ALA A 324 12.23 -11.79 -7.20
CA ALA A 324 11.66 -12.63 -6.15
C ALA A 324 11.27 -11.83 -4.91
N PHE A 325 12.06 -10.82 -4.52
CA PHE A 325 11.73 -9.90 -3.43
C PHE A 325 10.46 -9.09 -3.77
N PHE A 326 10.40 -8.53 -4.98
CA PHE A 326 9.22 -7.83 -5.47
C PHE A 326 7.99 -8.74 -5.46
N THR A 327 8.09 -9.93 -6.05
CA THR A 327 7.00 -10.92 -6.10
C THR A 327 6.51 -11.29 -4.70
N ALA A 328 7.42 -11.60 -3.76
CA ALA A 328 7.07 -11.97 -2.40
C ALA A 328 6.24 -10.87 -1.69
N ASN A 329 6.52 -9.59 -1.98
CA ASN A 329 5.85 -8.46 -1.33
C ASN A 329 4.55 -8.01 -2.04
N VAL A 330 4.29 -8.43 -3.28
CA VAL A 330 3.05 -8.05 -3.99
C VAL A 330 2.07 -9.22 -4.17
N ILE A 331 2.52 -10.48 -4.09
CA ILE A 331 1.72 -11.64 -4.47
C ILE A 331 0.39 -11.75 -3.70
N LEU A 332 0.39 -11.41 -2.41
CA LEU A 332 -0.81 -11.40 -1.56
C LEU A 332 -1.76 -10.24 -1.88
N LEU A 333 -1.28 -9.23 -2.63
CA LEU A 333 -1.99 -8.00 -2.96
C LEU A 333 -2.51 -7.99 -4.41
N LEU A 334 -2.28 -9.08 -5.16
CA LEU A 334 -2.70 -9.20 -6.57
C LEU A 334 -4.20 -9.51 -6.74
N GLN A 335 -4.98 -9.49 -5.65
CA GLN A 335 -6.42 -9.73 -5.64
C GLN A 335 -6.86 -11.08 -6.29
N ILE A 336 -5.97 -12.09 -6.30
CA ILE A 336 -6.32 -13.46 -6.69
C ILE A 336 -7.33 -14.04 -5.70
N VAL A 337 -7.14 -13.73 -4.41
CA VAL A 337 -8.17 -13.84 -3.37
C VAL A 337 -8.69 -12.42 -3.17
N GLU A 338 -9.94 -12.18 -3.58
CA GLU A 338 -10.54 -10.84 -3.49
C GLU A 338 -10.69 -10.44 -2.03
N ALA A 339 -10.12 -9.30 -1.69
CA ALA A 339 -10.23 -8.67 -0.38
C ALA A 339 -10.32 -7.14 -0.58
N GLY A 340 -11.50 -6.59 -0.30
CA GLY A 340 -11.81 -5.18 -0.56
C GLY A 340 -12.09 -4.87 -2.04
N SER A 341 -12.36 -3.60 -2.32
CA SER A 341 -12.86 -3.12 -3.62
C SER A 341 -11.76 -2.75 -4.63
N ALA A 342 -10.51 -2.63 -4.19
CA ALA A 342 -9.42 -2.16 -5.04
C ALA A 342 -8.86 -3.28 -5.91
N PHE A 343 -8.99 -3.16 -7.23
CA PHE A 343 -8.37 -4.05 -8.21
C PHE A 343 -6.83 -4.01 -8.15
N MET A 344 -6.26 -2.82 -8.08
CA MET A 344 -4.85 -2.54 -7.85
C MET A 344 -4.72 -1.21 -7.10
N ALA A 345 -3.61 -1.00 -6.39
CA ALA A 345 -3.34 0.25 -5.70
C ALA A 345 -1.84 0.57 -5.71
N ASP A 346 -1.50 1.83 -5.86
CA ASP A 346 -0.11 2.28 -5.94
C ASP A 346 0.65 1.96 -4.62
N ARG A 347 -0.01 2.06 -3.48
CA ARG A 347 0.52 1.73 -2.15
C ARG A 347 1.03 0.29 -2.01
N PHE A 348 0.50 -0.66 -2.77
CA PHE A 348 0.94 -2.06 -2.72
C PHE A 348 2.41 -2.26 -3.10
N THR A 349 3.02 -1.28 -3.76
CA THR A 349 4.41 -1.30 -4.17
C THR A 349 5.37 -0.73 -3.11
N TYR A 350 4.88 -0.29 -1.94
CA TYR A 350 5.69 0.50 -1.01
C TYR A 350 6.98 -0.22 -0.60
N VAL A 351 6.89 -1.41 -0.02
CA VAL A 351 8.07 -2.23 0.35
C VAL A 351 8.64 -2.97 -0.86
N ALA A 352 7.78 -3.41 -1.77
CA ALA A 352 8.18 -4.25 -2.90
C ALA A 352 9.26 -3.61 -3.80
N TYR A 353 9.25 -2.29 -3.95
CA TYR A 353 10.21 -1.58 -4.80
C TYR A 353 11.65 -1.54 -4.26
N VAL A 354 11.89 -1.94 -3.01
CA VAL A 354 13.26 -2.04 -2.47
C VAL A 354 14.12 -3.02 -3.28
N GLY A 355 13.54 -4.14 -3.74
CA GLY A 355 14.25 -5.10 -4.60
C GLY A 355 14.67 -4.51 -5.94
N PRO A 356 13.76 -3.98 -6.75
CA PRO A 356 14.07 -3.28 -8.00
C PRO A 356 15.03 -2.09 -7.83
N VAL A 357 14.91 -1.30 -6.76
CA VAL A 357 15.86 -0.22 -6.44
C VAL A 357 17.27 -0.79 -6.24
N LEU A 358 17.40 -1.85 -5.45
CA LEU A 358 18.70 -2.51 -5.24
C LEU A 358 19.29 -3.00 -6.57
N LEU A 359 18.47 -3.60 -7.44
CA LEU A 359 18.91 -4.08 -8.77
C LEU A 359 19.48 -2.95 -9.62
N VAL A 360 18.72 -1.86 -9.76
CA VAL A 360 19.09 -0.72 -10.61
C VAL A 360 20.38 -0.09 -10.10
N PHE A 361 20.48 0.23 -8.82
CA PHE A 361 21.60 0.99 -8.28
C PHE A 361 22.87 0.16 -8.09
N LEU A 362 22.77 -1.15 -7.79
CA LEU A 362 23.94 -2.04 -7.87
C LEU A 362 24.39 -2.26 -9.32
N GLY A 363 23.45 -2.35 -10.26
CA GLY A 363 23.75 -2.44 -11.68
C GLY A 363 24.49 -1.21 -12.18
N LEU A 364 24.01 -0.01 -11.84
CA LEU A 364 24.65 1.27 -12.19
C LEU A 364 26.03 1.41 -11.53
N GLN A 365 26.16 1.06 -10.27
CA GLN A 365 27.48 1.05 -9.60
C GLN A 365 28.46 0.16 -10.34
N LYS A 366 28.08 -1.09 -10.65
CA LYS A 366 28.94 -2.03 -11.39
C LYS A 366 29.28 -1.53 -12.79
N LEU A 367 28.31 -0.94 -13.50
CA LEU A 367 28.52 -0.36 -14.82
C LEU A 367 29.57 0.77 -14.77
N THR A 368 29.43 1.67 -13.82
CA THR A 368 30.32 2.82 -13.65
C THR A 368 31.70 2.46 -13.11
N ASP A 369 31.83 1.34 -12.39
CA ASP A 369 33.10 0.79 -11.97
C ASP A 369 33.88 0.19 -13.16
N ASN A 370 33.15 -0.47 -14.07
CA ASN A 370 33.76 -1.04 -15.29
C ASN A 370 34.02 0.01 -16.36
N LYS A 371 33.21 1.10 -16.40
CA LYS A 371 33.34 2.20 -17.38
C LYS A 371 33.20 3.54 -16.66
N PRO A 372 34.29 4.08 -16.08
CA PRO A 372 34.24 5.33 -15.31
C PRO A 372 33.71 6.54 -16.08
N SER A 373 33.86 6.58 -17.40
CA SER A 373 33.38 7.66 -18.27
C SER A 373 31.87 7.83 -18.26
N VAL A 374 31.11 6.76 -18.00
CA VAL A 374 29.63 6.82 -17.93
C VAL A 374 29.09 7.24 -16.56
N LYS A 375 29.95 7.45 -15.57
CA LYS A 375 29.51 7.75 -14.19
C LYS A 375 28.70 9.04 -14.10
N TRP A 376 29.23 10.14 -14.61
CA TRP A 376 28.55 11.44 -14.55
C TRP A 376 27.31 11.49 -15.44
N PRO A 377 27.32 10.96 -16.68
CA PRO A 377 26.09 10.79 -17.46
C PRO A 377 25.02 9.98 -16.72
N ALA A 378 25.38 8.86 -16.09
CA ALA A 378 24.42 8.05 -15.33
C ALA A 378 23.84 8.82 -14.13
N ILE A 379 24.66 9.54 -13.37
CA ILE A 379 24.19 10.40 -12.27
C ILE A 379 23.23 11.48 -12.81
N ALA A 380 23.59 12.14 -13.93
CA ALA A 380 22.74 13.16 -14.54
C ALA A 380 21.36 12.61 -14.92
N VAL A 381 21.30 11.44 -15.57
CA VAL A 381 20.03 10.76 -15.92
C VAL A 381 19.20 10.47 -14.68
N ILE A 382 19.82 9.94 -13.62
CA ILE A 382 19.11 9.66 -12.36
C ILE A 382 18.61 10.96 -11.72
N CYS A 383 19.41 12.01 -11.66
CA CYS A 383 19.01 13.30 -11.11
C CYS A 383 17.84 13.92 -11.91
N THR A 384 17.85 13.82 -13.24
CA THR A 384 16.72 14.23 -14.08
C THR A 384 15.45 13.42 -13.74
N GLY A 385 15.59 12.09 -13.61
CA GLY A 385 14.48 11.22 -13.19
C GLY A 385 13.94 11.59 -11.81
N LEU A 386 14.82 11.91 -10.84
CA LEU A 386 14.40 12.36 -9.50
C LEU A 386 13.65 13.70 -9.54
N ILE A 387 14.06 14.64 -10.41
CA ILE A 387 13.34 15.90 -10.62
C ILE A 387 11.94 15.61 -11.16
N VAL A 388 11.83 14.76 -12.19
CA VAL A 388 10.53 14.36 -12.76
C VAL A 388 9.65 13.69 -11.69
N PHE A 389 10.19 12.75 -10.94
CA PHE A 389 9.43 12.08 -9.87
C PHE A 389 9.02 13.06 -8.78
N SER A 390 9.91 13.98 -8.37
CA SER A 390 9.57 15.03 -7.39
C SER A 390 8.41 15.91 -7.86
N THR A 391 8.42 16.32 -9.14
CA THR A 391 7.34 17.12 -9.73
C THR A 391 6.01 16.35 -9.76
N LEU A 392 6.05 15.09 -10.18
CA LEU A 392 4.86 14.22 -10.22
C LEU A 392 4.32 13.99 -8.79
N THR A 393 5.20 13.69 -7.84
CA THR A 393 4.86 13.50 -6.43
C THR A 393 4.23 14.74 -5.83
N PHE A 394 4.89 15.89 -5.99
CA PHE A 394 4.39 17.18 -5.49
C PHE A 394 3.00 17.53 -6.04
N ASN A 395 2.77 17.27 -7.34
CA ASN A 395 1.46 17.52 -7.95
C ASN A 395 0.41 16.50 -7.49
N TYR A 396 0.79 15.23 -7.30
CA TYR A 396 -0.17 14.21 -6.88
C TYR A 396 -0.54 14.33 -5.38
N VAL A 397 0.32 14.89 -4.54
CA VAL A 397 -0.04 15.26 -3.16
C VAL A 397 -1.24 16.18 -3.12
N LYS A 398 -1.35 17.13 -4.05
CA LYS A 398 -2.49 18.08 -4.12
C LYS A 398 -3.83 17.38 -4.37
N ALA A 399 -3.84 16.24 -5.05
CA ALA A 399 -5.07 15.46 -5.22
C ALA A 399 -5.66 14.98 -3.89
N TRP A 400 -4.86 14.90 -2.84
CA TRP A 400 -5.24 14.47 -1.50
C TRP A 400 -5.63 15.64 -0.56
N GLU A 401 -5.77 16.87 -1.08
CA GLU A 401 -6.07 18.05 -0.26
C GLU A 401 -7.38 17.89 0.53
N ASN A 402 -8.40 17.35 -0.12
CA ASN A 402 -9.70 17.02 0.48
C ASN A 402 -10.46 16.01 -0.40
N SER A 403 -11.67 15.63 0.01
CA SER A 403 -12.46 14.63 -0.74
C SER A 403 -12.93 15.11 -2.11
N ASP A 404 -13.16 16.43 -2.34
CA ASP A 404 -13.53 16.94 -3.68
C ASP A 404 -12.35 16.77 -4.65
N THR A 405 -11.16 17.22 -4.27
CA THR A 405 -9.94 17.10 -5.11
C THR A 405 -9.58 15.64 -5.36
N LEU A 406 -9.67 14.78 -4.32
CA LEU A 406 -9.35 13.35 -4.42
C LEU A 406 -10.24 12.63 -5.43
N TRP A 407 -11.56 12.77 -5.28
CA TRP A 407 -12.51 12.07 -6.15
C TRP A 407 -12.62 12.73 -7.54
N SER A 408 -12.35 14.04 -7.65
CA SER A 408 -12.23 14.71 -8.95
C SER A 408 -11.05 14.18 -9.76
N ASP A 409 -9.91 13.92 -9.14
CA ASP A 409 -8.74 13.28 -9.77
C ASP A 409 -9.10 11.89 -10.34
N VAL A 410 -9.86 11.08 -9.58
CA VAL A 410 -10.32 9.76 -10.03
C VAL A 410 -11.30 9.90 -11.22
N ILE A 411 -12.25 10.82 -11.13
CA ILE A 411 -13.27 11.05 -12.19
C ILE A 411 -12.63 11.55 -13.46
N GLU A 412 -11.64 12.44 -13.37
CA GLU A 412 -10.90 12.97 -14.52
C GLU A 412 -10.13 11.86 -15.25
N LYS A 413 -9.42 10.99 -14.50
CA LYS A 413 -8.65 9.88 -15.07
C LYS A 413 -9.52 8.75 -15.61
N TYR A 414 -10.66 8.51 -14.98
CA TYR A 414 -11.58 7.42 -15.32
C TYR A 414 -13.03 7.88 -15.38
N PRO A 415 -13.36 8.77 -16.34
CA PRO A 415 -14.70 9.34 -16.45
C PRO A 415 -15.74 8.24 -16.62
N ARG A 416 -16.81 8.32 -15.82
CA ARG A 416 -17.97 7.39 -15.84
C ARG A 416 -17.62 5.90 -15.62
N LYS A 417 -16.47 5.59 -14.97
CA LYS A 417 -16.06 4.20 -14.68
C LYS A 417 -16.07 3.85 -13.19
N VAL A 418 -15.94 4.85 -12.31
CA VAL A 418 -15.81 4.65 -10.87
C VAL A 418 -16.99 5.28 -10.15
N ILE A 419 -18.01 4.48 -9.84
CA ILE A 419 -19.27 4.95 -9.24
C ILE A 419 -19.03 5.55 -7.86
N ILE A 420 -18.22 4.86 -7.04
CA ILE A 420 -17.89 5.30 -5.67
C ILE A 420 -17.26 6.71 -5.66
N ALA A 421 -16.54 7.10 -6.71
CA ALA A 421 -15.95 8.44 -6.80
C ALA A 421 -17.03 9.53 -6.88
N TYR A 422 -18.08 9.30 -7.65
CA TYR A 422 -19.23 10.24 -7.73
C TYR A 422 -20.00 10.27 -6.40
N VAL A 423 -20.22 9.11 -5.78
CA VAL A 423 -20.98 9.05 -4.52
C VAL A 423 -20.21 9.73 -3.38
N ASN A 424 -18.93 9.45 -3.24
CA ASN A 424 -18.13 10.03 -2.16
C ASN A 424 -17.88 11.53 -2.36
N ARG A 425 -17.62 11.98 -3.63
CA ARG A 425 -17.53 13.40 -3.93
C ARG A 425 -18.85 14.10 -3.66
N GLY A 426 -19.96 13.54 -4.13
CA GLY A 426 -21.31 14.08 -3.90
C GLY A 426 -21.64 14.18 -2.41
N HIS A 427 -21.27 13.18 -1.59
CA HIS A 427 -21.45 13.21 -0.15
C HIS A 427 -20.67 14.37 0.49
N TYR A 428 -19.39 14.52 0.13
CA TYR A 428 -18.56 15.64 0.61
C TYR A 428 -19.15 17.00 0.20
N LEU A 429 -19.51 17.17 -1.07
CA LEU A 429 -20.09 18.42 -1.62
C LEU A 429 -21.40 18.78 -0.92
N ARG A 430 -22.28 17.81 -0.67
CA ARG A 430 -23.52 18.04 0.07
C ARG A 430 -23.26 18.58 1.48
N ARG A 431 -22.32 17.99 2.21
CA ARG A 431 -21.95 18.43 3.57
C ARG A 431 -21.32 19.82 3.61
N ASN A 432 -20.68 20.24 2.51
CA ASN A 432 -20.08 21.58 2.35
C ASN A 432 -21.02 22.59 1.69
N GLY A 433 -22.32 22.27 1.50
CA GLY A 433 -23.34 23.18 0.98
C GLY A 433 -23.45 23.24 -0.54
N GLU A 434 -22.59 22.54 -1.30
CA GLU A 434 -22.58 22.51 -2.77
C GLU A 434 -23.61 21.51 -3.32
N LYS A 435 -24.88 21.70 -2.93
CA LYS A 435 -25.96 20.73 -3.16
C LYS A 435 -26.24 20.44 -4.65
N ASP A 436 -26.05 21.41 -5.53
CA ASP A 436 -26.29 21.22 -6.97
C ASP A 436 -25.24 20.35 -7.64
N ARG A 437 -23.96 20.53 -7.30
CA ARG A 437 -22.88 19.63 -7.74
C ARG A 437 -23.08 18.23 -7.20
N ALA A 438 -23.40 18.11 -5.91
CA ALA A 438 -23.71 16.83 -5.28
C ALA A 438 -24.86 16.10 -5.95
N PHE A 439 -25.95 16.81 -6.28
CA PHE A 439 -27.10 16.27 -6.98
C PHE A 439 -26.74 15.73 -8.37
N SER A 440 -25.89 16.45 -9.11
CA SER A 440 -25.36 16.00 -10.40
C SER A 440 -24.55 14.72 -10.28
N ASP A 441 -23.71 14.63 -9.25
CA ASP A 441 -22.88 13.44 -8.98
C ASP A 441 -23.76 12.22 -8.66
N PHE A 442 -24.76 12.34 -7.78
CA PHE A 442 -25.65 11.23 -7.46
C PHE A 442 -26.50 10.79 -8.67
N ASN A 443 -26.97 11.71 -9.51
CA ASN A 443 -27.65 11.35 -10.76
C ASN A 443 -26.71 10.60 -11.71
N THR A 444 -25.44 11.01 -11.80
CA THR A 444 -24.45 10.31 -12.59
C THR A 444 -24.21 8.90 -12.05
N ALA A 445 -24.03 8.75 -10.74
CA ALA A 445 -23.86 7.45 -10.09
C ALA A 445 -25.05 6.50 -10.34
N ILE A 446 -26.30 7.00 -10.23
CA ILE A 446 -27.53 6.25 -10.54
C ILE A 446 -27.56 5.84 -12.02
N SER A 447 -27.17 6.73 -12.94
CA SER A 447 -27.13 6.40 -14.37
C SER A 447 -26.12 5.32 -14.73
N LEU A 448 -25.02 5.21 -13.94
CA LEU A 448 -23.96 4.22 -14.14
C LEU A 448 -24.29 2.87 -13.52
N LYS A 449 -24.92 2.88 -12.35
CA LYS A 449 -25.31 1.67 -11.61
C LYS A 449 -26.63 1.91 -10.86
N PRO A 450 -27.77 1.62 -11.51
CA PRO A 450 -29.10 1.87 -10.90
C PRO A 450 -29.36 1.10 -9.61
N GLU A 451 -28.66 0.00 -9.37
CA GLU A 451 -28.75 -0.79 -8.15
C GLU A 451 -27.82 -0.32 -7.03
N TYR A 452 -27.06 0.77 -7.19
CA TYR A 452 -26.17 1.28 -6.14
C TYR A 452 -26.96 2.12 -5.12
N ALA A 453 -27.37 1.47 -4.03
CA ALA A 453 -28.32 1.99 -3.06
C ALA A 453 -27.95 3.36 -2.47
N LEU A 454 -26.67 3.58 -2.08
CA LEU A 454 -26.23 4.84 -1.45
C LEU A 454 -26.44 6.08 -2.32
N SER A 455 -26.51 5.93 -3.65
CA SER A 455 -26.82 7.05 -4.55
C SER A 455 -28.24 7.59 -4.33
N TYR A 456 -29.22 6.72 -4.08
CA TYR A 456 -30.60 7.10 -3.82
C TYR A 456 -30.74 7.70 -2.42
N LEU A 457 -30.11 7.11 -1.40
CA LEU A 457 -30.08 7.68 -0.06
C LEU A 457 -29.61 9.13 -0.10
N ASN A 458 -28.45 9.35 -0.68
CA ASN A 458 -27.83 10.69 -0.72
C ASN A 458 -28.62 11.69 -1.58
N ARG A 459 -29.23 11.23 -2.70
CA ARG A 459 -30.09 12.09 -3.50
C ARG A 459 -31.42 12.38 -2.78
N GLY A 460 -31.97 11.41 -2.07
CA GLY A 460 -33.13 11.56 -1.19
C GLY A 460 -32.91 12.63 -0.12
N ASN A 461 -31.73 12.63 0.49
CA ASN A 461 -31.35 13.67 1.45
C ASN A 461 -31.34 15.08 0.82
N ILE A 462 -30.88 15.23 -0.44
CA ILE A 462 -30.95 16.52 -1.13
C ILE A 462 -32.40 16.92 -1.42
N TYR A 463 -33.25 16.00 -1.87
CA TYR A 463 -34.68 16.27 -2.07
C TYR A 463 -35.37 16.68 -0.75
N PHE A 464 -35.04 15.98 0.36
CA PHE A 464 -35.54 16.34 1.68
C PHE A 464 -35.13 17.76 2.08
N ASP A 465 -33.84 18.10 1.93
CA ASP A 465 -33.29 19.43 2.18
C ASP A 465 -33.95 20.54 1.35
N ARG A 466 -34.42 20.19 0.14
CA ARG A 466 -35.17 21.11 -0.76
C ARG A 466 -36.67 21.15 -0.50
N ASN A 467 -37.16 20.43 0.53
CA ASN A 467 -38.61 20.25 0.80
C ASN A 467 -39.38 19.56 -0.35
N GLU A 468 -38.71 18.80 -1.21
CA GLU A 468 -39.31 18.00 -2.27
C GLU A 468 -39.73 16.61 -1.72
N SER A 469 -40.67 16.60 -0.74
CA SER A 469 -40.99 15.43 0.09
C SER A 469 -41.35 14.18 -0.71
N ALA A 470 -42.19 14.28 -1.76
CA ALA A 470 -42.57 13.10 -2.57
C ALA A 470 -41.39 12.46 -3.33
N LYS A 471 -40.40 13.26 -3.74
CA LYS A 471 -39.19 12.73 -4.38
C LYS A 471 -38.23 12.13 -3.36
N ALA A 472 -38.08 12.73 -2.20
CA ALA A 472 -37.29 12.22 -1.10
C ALA A 472 -37.83 10.86 -0.63
N GLU A 473 -39.13 10.77 -0.39
CA GLU A 473 -39.82 9.52 0.00
C GLU A 473 -39.55 8.39 -1.00
N ARG A 474 -39.74 8.66 -2.30
CA ARG A 474 -39.49 7.66 -3.34
C ARG A 474 -38.06 7.15 -3.31
N ASP A 475 -37.06 8.03 -3.19
CA ASP A 475 -35.65 7.63 -3.20
C ASP A 475 -35.28 6.86 -1.90
N TYR A 476 -35.82 7.25 -0.75
CA TYR A 476 -35.63 6.50 0.52
C TYR A 476 -36.26 5.10 0.48
N LEU A 477 -37.49 4.98 -0.03
CA LEU A 477 -38.15 3.69 -0.16
C LEU A 477 -37.42 2.77 -1.14
N TYR A 478 -36.89 3.32 -2.24
CA TYR A 478 -36.12 2.55 -3.21
C TYR A 478 -34.77 2.11 -2.61
N PHE A 479 -34.10 2.96 -1.84
CA PHE A 479 -32.92 2.57 -1.06
C PHE A 479 -33.21 1.38 -0.14
N ILE A 480 -34.30 1.44 0.62
CA ILE A 480 -34.72 0.37 1.54
C ILE A 480 -34.99 -0.94 0.78
N GLU A 481 -35.61 -0.85 -0.41
CA GLU A 481 -35.88 -2.01 -1.26
C GLU A 481 -34.57 -2.64 -1.77
N LEU A 482 -33.64 -1.84 -2.30
CA LEU A 482 -32.34 -2.31 -2.77
C LEU A 482 -31.53 -2.97 -1.63
N LYS A 483 -31.58 -2.38 -0.44
CA LYS A 483 -30.93 -2.94 0.75
C LYS A 483 -31.52 -4.28 1.17
N LYS A 484 -32.84 -4.45 1.12
CA LYS A 484 -33.48 -5.74 1.43
C LYS A 484 -33.07 -6.83 0.43
N LYS A 485 -32.84 -6.48 -0.83
CA LYS A 485 -32.37 -7.41 -1.87
C LYS A 485 -30.91 -7.81 -1.68
N ASN A 486 -30.08 -6.93 -1.09
CA ASN A 486 -28.66 -7.17 -0.84
C ASN A 486 -28.29 -6.81 0.62
N PRO A 487 -28.57 -7.67 1.61
CA PRO A 487 -28.38 -7.38 3.03
C PRO A 487 -26.91 -7.24 3.46
N ASP A 488 -25.97 -7.75 2.66
CA ASP A 488 -24.54 -7.70 2.98
C ASP A 488 -23.87 -6.39 2.53
N PHE A 489 -24.62 -5.50 1.90
CA PHE A 489 -24.15 -4.22 1.47
C PHE A 489 -23.85 -3.29 2.67
N GLU A 490 -22.56 -3.05 2.93
CA GLU A 490 -22.00 -2.09 3.90
C GLU A 490 -22.67 -2.02 5.28
N LYS A 491 -22.53 -3.09 6.05
CA LYS A 491 -23.17 -3.24 7.36
C LYS A 491 -22.73 -2.20 8.42
N HIS A 492 -21.56 -1.60 8.29
CA HIS A 492 -21.00 -0.67 9.28
C HIS A 492 -21.46 0.80 9.15
N GLN A 493 -21.83 1.24 7.95
CA GLN A 493 -22.31 2.62 7.70
C GLN A 493 -23.84 2.74 7.87
N LEU A 494 -24.53 1.63 7.96
CA LEU A 494 -25.95 1.50 7.71
C LEU A 494 -26.87 1.68 8.92
N ASP A 495 -26.39 1.45 10.14
CA ASP A 495 -27.28 1.57 11.31
C ASP A 495 -27.58 3.04 11.63
N THR A 496 -26.61 3.93 11.42
CA THR A 496 -26.79 5.39 11.53
C THR A 496 -27.68 5.93 10.42
N ASP A 497 -27.43 5.51 9.18
CA ASP A 497 -28.20 5.95 8.01
C ASP A 497 -29.68 5.53 8.05
N MET A 498 -29.99 4.35 8.60
CA MET A 498 -31.38 3.89 8.71
C MET A 498 -32.19 4.70 9.74
N GLY A 499 -31.55 5.11 10.85
CA GLY A 499 -32.17 5.99 11.84
C GLY A 499 -32.57 7.32 11.21
N ASP A 500 -31.65 7.94 10.45
CA ASP A 500 -31.87 9.20 9.75
C ASP A 500 -32.97 9.08 8.68
N ILE A 501 -32.98 7.97 7.92
CA ILE A 501 -34.01 7.72 6.89
C ILE A 501 -35.38 7.62 7.52
N TYR A 502 -35.56 6.81 8.58
CA TYR A 502 -36.85 6.67 9.24
C TYR A 502 -37.29 7.97 9.94
N GLY A 503 -36.33 8.74 10.47
CA GLY A 503 -36.59 10.08 10.99
C GLY A 503 -37.10 11.03 9.90
N ASN A 504 -36.43 11.05 8.74
CA ASN A 504 -36.82 11.89 7.61
C ASN A 504 -38.17 11.46 7.01
N LEU A 505 -38.44 10.14 6.87
CA LEU A 505 -39.75 9.62 6.43
C LEU A 505 -40.83 9.98 7.44
N GLY A 506 -40.59 9.85 8.74
CA GLY A 506 -41.50 10.29 9.79
C GLY A 506 -41.84 11.77 9.68
N ALA A 507 -40.85 12.63 9.45
CA ALA A 507 -41.04 14.07 9.22
C ALA A 507 -41.80 14.37 7.91
N ILE A 508 -41.68 13.57 6.86
CA ILE A 508 -42.44 13.67 5.62
C ILE A 508 -43.93 13.32 5.86
N TYR A 509 -44.19 12.22 6.60
CA TYR A 509 -45.55 11.75 6.84
C TYR A 509 -46.31 12.56 7.91
N ALA A 510 -45.58 13.34 8.74
CA ALA A 510 -46.19 14.23 9.73
C ALA A 510 -46.67 15.58 9.15
N LYS A 511 -46.29 15.91 7.90
CA LYS A 511 -46.73 17.10 7.14
C LYS A 511 -47.95 16.79 6.31
#